data_cfb3da23fc052123a3d2bc6250df0a2c
#
_entry.id   cfb3da23fc052123a3d2bc6250df0a2c
#
_cell.length_a   1.000
_cell.length_b   1.000
_cell.length_c   1.000
_cell.angle_alpha   90.00
_cell.angle_beta   90.00
_cell.angle_gamma   90.00
#
_symmetry.space_group_name_H-M   'P 1'
#
loop_
_entity.id
_entity.type
_entity.pdbx_description
1 polymer ?
#
loop_
_entity_poly.entity_id
_entity_poly.type
_entity_poly.pdbx_seq_one_letter_code
_entity_poly.pdbx_strand_id
1 'polypeptide(L)'
;LHGKFKIIGQVGLGLIVGLTLYLSPDVVIRENIEVHTPGQEMEVIHGTNDLKSTQTTIPFFKSNNLDYADLVGFMGEHAQTAGWFLFVIITIFVVTAVSNGANLNDGMDGMAAGNSAIIGATLGILAYVSSHIEFASYLNIMYIPGSEELVIYICAFIGALIGFLWYNAYPAQVFMGDTGSLTIGGIIAVFAIIIHKELLIPILCGVFLVENLSVILQRFYYKIGKRKGVKQRLFKRTPIHDHFRTSMSLVEPG
;
A
#
# COMPACT_ATOMS: atom_id res chain seq x y z
N LEU A 1 10.86 -1.26 20.85
CA LEU A 1 11.56 -2.32 20.06
C LEU A 1 12.77 -1.73 19.36
N HIS A 2 13.93 -2.44 19.40
CA HIS A 2 15.09 -2.03 18.62
C HIS A 2 14.77 -2.08 17.11
N GLY A 3 15.17 -1.05 16.35
CA GLY A 3 14.83 -0.93 14.93
C GLY A 3 15.15 -2.16 14.06
N LYS A 4 16.20 -2.91 14.41
CA LYS A 4 16.57 -4.15 13.71
C LYS A 4 15.48 -5.23 13.78
N PHE A 5 14.85 -5.40 14.94
CA PHE A 5 13.77 -6.40 15.11
C PHE A 5 12.49 -6.00 14.36
N LYS A 6 12.21 -4.69 14.25
CA LYS A 6 11.09 -4.19 13.43
C LYS A 6 11.28 -4.59 11.97
N ILE A 7 12.47 -4.34 11.41
CA ILE A 7 12.80 -4.68 10.01
C ILE A 7 12.74 -6.21 9.78
N ILE A 8 13.29 -7.02 10.71
CA ILE A 8 13.23 -8.48 10.59
C ILE A 8 11.79 -8.97 10.55
N GLY A 9 10.91 -8.44 11.42
CA GLY A 9 9.49 -8.79 11.42
C GLY A 9 8.79 -8.39 10.13
N GLN A 10 9.06 -7.20 9.61
CA GLN A 10 8.47 -6.70 8.36
C GLN A 10 8.93 -7.50 7.13
N VAL A 11 10.23 -7.79 7.04
CA VAL A 11 10.80 -8.64 5.97
C VAL A 11 10.24 -10.06 6.08
N GLY A 12 10.15 -10.62 7.31
CA GLY A 12 9.56 -11.93 7.55
C GLY A 12 8.10 -12.00 7.11
N LEU A 13 7.29 -11.00 7.46
CA LEU A 13 5.89 -10.91 7.03
C LEU A 13 5.78 -10.81 5.50
N GLY A 14 6.55 -9.92 4.88
CA GLY A 14 6.55 -9.77 3.43
C GLY A 14 6.98 -11.06 2.70
N LEU A 15 7.96 -11.77 3.24
CA LEU A 15 8.38 -13.05 2.70
C LEU A 15 7.28 -14.12 2.82
N ILE A 16 6.65 -14.25 3.99
CA ILE A 16 5.55 -15.20 4.22
C ILE A 16 4.41 -14.89 3.24
N VAL A 17 3.97 -13.64 3.13
CA VAL A 17 2.89 -13.25 2.22
C VAL A 17 3.26 -13.54 0.77
N GLY A 18 4.42 -13.07 0.31
CA GLY A 18 4.86 -13.29 -1.06
C GLY A 18 5.00 -14.76 -1.43
N LEU A 19 5.55 -15.60 -0.53
CA LEU A 19 5.64 -17.04 -0.74
C LEU A 19 4.28 -17.73 -0.70
N THR A 20 3.38 -17.32 0.20
CA THR A 20 2.02 -17.88 0.25
C THR A 20 1.27 -17.61 -1.05
N LEU A 21 1.33 -16.39 -1.57
CA LEU A 21 0.70 -16.04 -2.84
C LEU A 21 1.33 -16.79 -4.02
N TYR A 22 2.64 -17.03 -3.96
CA TYR A 22 3.33 -17.84 -4.99
C TYR A 22 2.99 -19.31 -4.92
N LEU A 23 2.93 -19.91 -3.73
CA LEU A 23 2.78 -21.36 -3.56
C LEU A 23 1.32 -21.82 -3.56
N SER A 24 0.37 -20.97 -3.10
CA SER A 24 -1.04 -21.36 -3.01
C SER A 24 -1.66 -21.52 -4.41
N PRO A 25 -2.28 -22.66 -4.71
CA PRO A 25 -3.01 -22.87 -5.95
C PRO A 25 -4.32 -22.07 -6.03
N ASP A 26 -4.85 -21.63 -4.88
CA ASP A 26 -6.15 -20.94 -4.82
C ASP A 26 -6.04 -19.44 -5.14
N VAL A 27 -4.81 -18.91 -5.22
CA VAL A 27 -4.56 -17.52 -5.59
C VAL A 27 -4.52 -17.41 -7.10
N VAL A 28 -5.68 -17.08 -7.66
CA VAL A 28 -5.90 -16.98 -9.10
C VAL A 28 -6.58 -15.67 -9.44
N ILE A 29 -6.37 -15.22 -10.66
CA ILE A 29 -7.04 -14.07 -11.26
C ILE A 29 -7.69 -14.48 -12.57
N ARG A 30 -8.66 -13.70 -13.03
CA ARG A 30 -9.18 -13.83 -14.40
C ARG A 30 -8.84 -12.58 -15.19
N GLU A 31 -8.18 -12.79 -16.31
CA GLU A 31 -7.78 -11.69 -17.20
C GLU A 31 -8.99 -11.11 -17.94
N ASN A 32 -8.92 -9.81 -18.18
CA ASN A 32 -9.83 -9.13 -19.08
C ASN A 32 -9.42 -9.42 -20.53
N ILE A 33 -10.33 -9.98 -21.31
CA ILE A 33 -10.14 -10.21 -22.74
C ILE A 33 -10.94 -9.14 -23.48
N GLU A 34 -10.24 -8.28 -24.23
CA GLU A 34 -10.88 -7.33 -25.13
C GLU A 34 -11.37 -8.08 -26.38
N VAL A 35 -12.70 -8.20 -26.58
CA VAL A 35 -13.28 -8.82 -27.76
C VAL A 35 -13.70 -7.70 -28.74
N HIS A 36 -13.03 -7.65 -29.89
CA HIS A 36 -13.40 -6.80 -31.00
C HIS A 36 -14.46 -7.50 -31.86
N THR A 37 -15.72 -7.13 -31.71
CA THR A 37 -16.78 -7.52 -32.65
C THR A 37 -16.95 -6.41 -33.68
N PRO A 38 -16.79 -6.70 -35.01
CA PRO A 38 -16.96 -5.69 -36.04
C PRO A 38 -18.36 -5.06 -35.99
N GLY A 39 -18.44 -3.74 -35.67
CA GLY A 39 -19.69 -3.00 -35.64
C GLY A 39 -20.33 -2.81 -34.25
N GLN A 40 -19.71 -3.29 -33.16
CA GLN A 40 -20.11 -3.04 -31.77
C GLN A 40 -19.02 -2.30 -31.01
N GLU A 41 -19.41 -1.66 -29.90
CA GLU A 41 -18.45 -1.07 -28.96
C GLU A 41 -17.57 -2.18 -28.37
N MET A 42 -16.35 -1.80 -27.99
CA MET A 42 -15.37 -2.72 -27.41
C MET A 42 -15.93 -3.32 -26.12
N GLU A 43 -16.17 -4.62 -26.11
CA GLU A 43 -16.69 -5.33 -24.93
C GLU A 43 -15.54 -6.03 -24.21
N VAL A 44 -15.41 -5.76 -22.92
CA VAL A 44 -14.42 -6.42 -22.06
C VAL A 44 -15.08 -7.68 -21.48
N ILE A 45 -14.57 -8.85 -21.88
CA ILE A 45 -15.06 -10.13 -21.38
C ILE A 45 -13.97 -10.76 -20.50
N HIS A 46 -14.34 -11.24 -19.32
CA HIS A 46 -13.42 -12.00 -18.50
C HIS A 46 -13.18 -13.39 -19.07
N GLY A 47 -11.92 -13.81 -19.08
CA GLY A 47 -11.55 -15.18 -19.43
C GLY A 47 -12.23 -16.18 -18.49
N THR A 48 -12.58 -17.34 -19.01
CA THR A 48 -13.18 -18.43 -18.23
C THR A 48 -12.17 -19.22 -17.40
N ASN A 49 -10.87 -19.03 -17.68
CA ASN A 49 -9.80 -19.79 -17.05
C ASN A 49 -9.19 -18.99 -15.88
N ASP A 50 -9.10 -19.65 -14.74
CA ASP A 50 -8.36 -19.15 -13.59
C ASP A 50 -6.86 -19.25 -13.88
N LEU A 51 -6.17 -18.14 -13.85
CA LEU A 51 -4.74 -18.05 -14.16
C LEU A 51 -3.96 -17.63 -12.92
N LYS A 52 -2.83 -18.28 -12.72
CA LYS A 52 -1.85 -17.84 -11.74
C LYS A 52 -0.89 -16.86 -12.41
N SER A 53 -1.06 -15.59 -12.10
CA SER A 53 -0.33 -14.51 -12.78
C SER A 53 0.34 -13.58 -11.77
N THR A 54 1.42 -12.95 -12.22
CA THR A 54 2.12 -11.86 -11.52
C THR A 54 1.59 -10.49 -11.93
N GLN A 55 0.40 -10.43 -12.50
CA GLN A 55 -0.22 -9.17 -12.91
C GLN A 55 -0.66 -8.34 -11.73
N THR A 56 -0.46 -7.04 -11.83
CA THR A 56 -0.95 -6.04 -10.88
C THR A 56 -1.59 -4.88 -11.61
N THR A 57 -2.48 -4.17 -10.91
CA THR A 57 -3.10 -2.97 -11.48
C THR A 57 -2.16 -1.79 -11.42
N ILE A 58 -1.90 -1.16 -12.56
CA ILE A 58 -1.13 0.06 -12.68
C ILE A 58 -2.05 1.24 -12.99
N PRO A 59 -2.01 2.35 -12.21
CA PRO A 59 -2.82 3.53 -12.48
C PRO A 59 -2.31 4.29 -13.71
N PHE A 60 -3.23 4.99 -14.38
CA PHE A 60 -2.96 5.92 -15.50
C PHE A 60 -2.52 5.29 -16.83
N PHE A 61 -2.50 3.98 -16.95
CA PHE A 61 -2.22 3.29 -18.22
C PHE A 61 -3.50 2.67 -18.82
N LYS A 62 -3.60 2.68 -20.15
CA LYS A 62 -4.81 2.21 -20.86
C LYS A 62 -5.14 0.74 -20.58
N SER A 63 -4.13 -0.10 -20.44
CA SER A 63 -4.29 -1.54 -20.15
C SER A 63 -4.65 -1.82 -18.69
N ASN A 64 -4.45 -0.85 -17.79
CA ASN A 64 -4.62 -0.97 -16.34
C ASN A 64 -3.84 -2.12 -15.67
N ASN A 65 -3.17 -2.98 -16.41
CA ASN A 65 -2.45 -4.15 -15.92
C ASN A 65 -0.97 -4.08 -16.29
N LEU A 66 -0.13 -4.51 -15.36
CA LEU A 66 1.31 -4.70 -15.52
C LEU A 66 1.66 -6.11 -15.06
N ASP A 67 2.30 -6.90 -15.90
CA ASP A 67 2.87 -8.18 -15.47
C ASP A 67 4.33 -8.01 -15.07
N TYR A 68 4.68 -8.48 -13.87
CA TYR A 68 6.08 -8.46 -13.44
C TYR A 68 6.97 -9.37 -14.30
N ALA A 69 6.42 -10.40 -14.94
CA ALA A 69 7.14 -11.24 -15.87
C ALA A 69 7.60 -10.46 -17.12
N ASP A 70 6.81 -9.48 -17.57
CA ASP A 70 7.16 -8.63 -18.71
C ASP A 70 8.37 -7.74 -18.42
N LEU A 71 8.50 -7.25 -17.17
CA LEU A 71 9.65 -6.44 -16.76
C LEU A 71 10.98 -7.20 -16.80
N VAL A 72 10.93 -8.53 -16.69
CA VAL A 72 12.08 -9.42 -16.73
C VAL A 72 12.08 -10.30 -18.00
N GLY A 73 11.31 -9.92 -19.02
CA GLY A 73 11.16 -10.65 -20.27
C GLY A 73 12.46 -10.95 -21.02
N PHE A 74 13.54 -10.18 -20.73
CA PHE A 74 14.88 -10.44 -21.25
C PHE A 74 15.48 -11.79 -20.80
N MET A 75 14.88 -12.45 -19.76
CA MET A 75 15.29 -13.77 -19.29
C MET A 75 14.68 -14.94 -20.09
N GLY A 76 13.86 -14.67 -21.12
CA GLY A 76 13.27 -15.68 -21.99
C GLY A 76 12.40 -16.70 -21.25
N GLU A 77 12.73 -18.00 -21.37
CA GLU A 77 11.94 -19.10 -20.76
C GLU A 77 11.82 -19.01 -19.23
N HIS A 78 12.71 -18.29 -18.56
CA HIS A 78 12.70 -18.12 -17.11
C HIS A 78 11.97 -16.83 -16.65
N ALA A 79 11.40 -16.05 -17.57
CA ALA A 79 10.75 -14.78 -17.27
C ALA A 79 9.64 -14.92 -16.21
N GLN A 80 8.79 -15.95 -16.31
CA GLN A 80 7.72 -16.18 -15.33
C GLN A 80 8.24 -16.46 -13.92
N THR A 81 9.27 -17.30 -13.80
CA THR A 81 9.89 -17.59 -12.48
C THR A 81 10.59 -16.36 -11.92
N ALA A 82 11.27 -15.60 -12.77
CA ALA A 82 11.91 -14.34 -12.38
C ALA A 82 10.87 -13.27 -12.00
N GLY A 83 9.71 -13.22 -12.68
CA GLY A 83 8.58 -12.37 -12.34
C GLY A 83 8.06 -12.64 -10.93
N TRP A 84 7.89 -13.89 -10.55
CA TRP A 84 7.51 -14.28 -9.19
C TRP A 84 8.57 -13.88 -8.14
N PHE A 85 9.84 -14.05 -8.47
CA PHE A 85 10.91 -13.60 -7.57
C PHE A 85 10.89 -12.08 -7.37
N LEU A 86 10.69 -11.34 -8.46
CA LEU A 86 10.52 -9.88 -8.40
C LEU A 86 9.29 -9.48 -7.58
N PHE A 87 8.17 -10.17 -7.76
CA PHE A 87 6.95 -9.96 -6.98
C PHE A 87 7.19 -10.13 -5.47
N VAL A 88 7.90 -11.18 -5.06
CA VAL A 88 8.24 -11.39 -3.64
C VAL A 88 9.11 -10.25 -3.11
N ILE A 89 10.10 -9.78 -3.87
CA ILE A 89 10.94 -8.64 -3.48
C ILE A 89 10.08 -7.37 -3.31
N ILE A 90 9.19 -7.10 -4.26
CA ILE A 90 8.28 -5.95 -4.21
C ILE A 90 7.34 -6.07 -3.02
N THR A 91 6.80 -7.25 -2.75
CA THR A 91 5.96 -7.53 -1.56
C THR A 91 6.69 -7.17 -0.27
N ILE A 92 7.94 -7.62 -0.09
CA ILE A 92 8.77 -7.30 1.07
C ILE A 92 8.98 -5.78 1.17
N PHE A 93 9.29 -5.13 0.04
CA PHE A 93 9.50 -3.68 0.00
C PHE A 93 8.24 -2.92 0.40
N VAL A 94 7.08 -3.27 -0.17
CA VAL A 94 5.79 -2.62 0.09
C VAL A 94 5.38 -2.78 1.55
N VAL A 95 5.45 -4.01 2.10
CA VAL A 95 5.12 -4.27 3.51
C VAL A 95 6.02 -3.44 4.43
N THR A 96 7.32 -3.39 4.14
CA THR A 96 8.29 -2.62 4.94
C THR A 96 8.03 -1.12 4.83
N ALA A 97 7.79 -0.60 3.62
CA ALA A 97 7.58 0.82 3.38
C ALA A 97 6.29 1.34 4.02
N VAL A 98 5.17 0.64 3.81
CA VAL A 98 3.86 1.05 4.33
C VAL A 98 3.79 0.92 5.86
N SER A 99 4.34 -0.17 6.42
CA SER A 99 4.39 -0.38 7.86
C SER A 99 5.20 0.72 8.56
N ASN A 100 6.37 1.07 8.04
CA ASN A 100 7.15 2.20 8.57
C ASN A 100 6.45 3.54 8.30
N GLY A 101 5.77 3.71 7.17
CA GLY A 101 4.99 4.90 6.85
C GLY A 101 3.87 5.16 7.85
N ALA A 102 3.10 4.14 8.15
CA ALA A 102 2.05 4.21 9.16
C ALA A 102 2.63 4.56 10.55
N ASN A 103 3.77 3.98 10.91
CA ASN A 103 4.45 4.28 12.18
C ASN A 103 4.95 5.73 12.25
N LEU A 104 5.48 6.30 11.17
CA LEU A 104 5.88 7.71 11.12
C LEU A 104 4.66 8.66 11.11
N ASN A 105 3.52 8.19 10.65
CA ASN A 105 2.27 8.95 10.63
C ASN A 105 1.55 8.97 12.00
N ASP A 106 1.99 8.16 12.97
CA ASP A 106 1.47 8.10 14.34
C ASP A 106 2.11 9.17 15.24
N GLY A 107 2.15 10.41 14.78
CA GLY A 107 2.77 11.54 15.49
C GLY A 107 1.79 12.62 15.95
N MET A 108 0.52 12.54 15.54
CA MET A 108 -0.56 13.45 15.94
C MET A 108 -1.83 12.67 16.28
N ASP A 109 -2.62 13.23 17.21
CA ASP A 109 -3.89 12.67 17.65
C ASP A 109 -4.81 12.38 16.45
N GLY A 110 -5.27 11.13 16.32
CA GLY A 110 -6.18 10.69 15.27
C GLY A 110 -5.57 10.52 13.87
N MET A 111 -4.35 10.98 13.62
CA MET A 111 -3.79 11.04 12.27
C MET A 111 -3.57 9.63 11.66
N ALA A 112 -2.93 8.73 12.39
CA ALA A 112 -2.66 7.38 11.89
C ALA A 112 -3.96 6.58 11.71
N ALA A 113 -4.86 6.60 12.70
CA ALA A 113 -6.12 5.87 12.65
C ALA A 113 -7.05 6.42 11.57
N GLY A 114 -7.18 7.76 11.48
CA GLY A 114 -8.04 8.42 10.50
C GLY A 114 -7.60 8.17 9.06
N ASN A 115 -6.32 8.39 8.76
CA ASN A 115 -5.78 8.11 7.42
C ASN A 115 -5.93 6.63 7.06
N SER A 116 -5.64 5.73 8.00
CA SER A 116 -5.75 4.28 7.77
C SER A 116 -7.19 3.83 7.54
N ALA A 117 -8.17 4.44 8.19
CA ALA A 117 -9.58 4.16 7.95
C ALA A 117 -10.01 4.57 6.52
N ILE A 118 -9.56 5.73 6.04
CA ILE A 118 -9.82 6.19 4.66
C ILE A 118 -9.16 5.26 3.64
N ILE A 119 -7.89 4.90 3.86
CA ILE A 119 -7.17 3.96 3.00
C ILE A 119 -7.87 2.60 2.98
N GLY A 120 -8.25 2.09 4.16
CA GLY A 120 -8.98 0.84 4.31
C GLY A 120 -10.31 0.86 3.57
N ALA A 121 -11.09 1.95 3.67
CA ALA A 121 -12.35 2.10 2.95
C ALA A 121 -12.15 2.07 1.44
N THR A 122 -11.13 2.75 0.92
CA THR A 122 -10.81 2.74 -0.51
C THR A 122 -10.40 1.33 -0.99
N LEU A 123 -9.53 0.65 -0.22
CA LEU A 123 -9.14 -0.73 -0.53
C LEU A 123 -10.33 -1.70 -0.45
N GLY A 124 -11.26 -1.48 0.49
CA GLY A 124 -12.50 -2.26 0.60
C GLY A 124 -13.40 -2.11 -0.61
N ILE A 125 -13.57 -0.89 -1.12
CA ILE A 125 -14.31 -0.63 -2.36
C ILE A 125 -13.62 -1.33 -3.54
N LEU A 126 -12.30 -1.24 -3.66
CA LEU A 126 -11.55 -1.89 -4.73
C LEU A 126 -11.67 -3.42 -4.66
N ALA A 127 -11.63 -4.01 -3.46
CA ALA A 127 -11.84 -5.44 -3.27
C ALA A 127 -13.25 -5.85 -3.69
N TYR A 128 -14.27 -5.10 -3.25
CA TYR A 128 -15.66 -5.34 -3.61
C TYR A 128 -15.90 -5.29 -5.12
N VAL A 129 -15.37 -4.27 -5.78
CA VAL A 129 -15.51 -4.12 -7.24
C VAL A 129 -14.76 -5.23 -7.98
N SER A 130 -13.57 -5.63 -7.50
CA SER A 130 -12.80 -6.73 -8.09
C SER A 130 -13.43 -8.11 -7.86
N SER A 131 -14.35 -8.25 -6.89
CA SER A 131 -15.07 -9.51 -6.62
C SER A 131 -16.30 -9.73 -7.50
N HIS A 132 -16.76 -8.70 -8.21
CA HIS A 132 -17.96 -8.76 -9.04
C HIS A 132 -17.61 -8.61 -10.51
N ILE A 133 -17.95 -9.64 -11.29
CA ILE A 133 -17.57 -9.71 -12.71
C ILE A 133 -18.10 -8.54 -13.54
N GLU A 134 -19.33 -8.09 -13.27
CA GLU A 134 -19.95 -6.97 -13.96
C GLU A 134 -19.23 -5.64 -13.69
N PHE A 135 -18.91 -5.37 -12.42
CA PHE A 135 -18.18 -4.16 -12.05
C PHE A 135 -16.74 -4.19 -12.54
N ALA A 136 -16.09 -5.35 -12.43
CA ALA A 136 -14.73 -5.52 -12.90
C ALA A 136 -14.64 -5.32 -14.42
N SER A 137 -15.61 -5.84 -15.21
CA SER A 137 -15.70 -5.60 -16.65
C SER A 137 -15.95 -4.12 -16.98
N TYR A 138 -16.94 -3.51 -16.32
CA TYR A 138 -17.31 -2.11 -16.57
C TYR A 138 -16.15 -1.15 -16.31
N LEU A 139 -15.38 -1.39 -15.25
CA LEU A 139 -14.23 -0.54 -14.87
C LEU A 139 -12.91 -0.99 -15.50
N ASN A 140 -12.94 -2.06 -16.31
CA ASN A 140 -11.75 -2.66 -16.92
C ASN A 140 -10.64 -2.92 -15.89
N ILE A 141 -11.02 -3.56 -14.79
CA ILE A 141 -10.08 -4.00 -13.77
C ILE A 141 -10.11 -5.52 -13.64
N MET A 142 -9.04 -6.06 -13.08
CA MET A 142 -8.87 -7.49 -12.85
C MET A 142 -9.97 -8.06 -11.95
N TYR A 143 -10.61 -9.15 -12.38
CA TYR A 143 -11.55 -9.92 -11.57
C TYR A 143 -10.77 -10.91 -10.70
N ILE A 144 -11.03 -10.91 -9.41
CA ILE A 144 -10.36 -11.75 -8.41
C ILE A 144 -11.43 -12.58 -7.70
N PRO A 145 -11.59 -13.86 -8.08
CA PRO A 145 -12.54 -14.76 -7.41
C PRO A 145 -12.24 -14.87 -5.91
N GLY A 146 -13.28 -14.89 -5.07
CA GLY A 146 -13.14 -15.03 -3.62
C GLY A 146 -12.71 -13.75 -2.87
N SER A 147 -12.51 -12.64 -3.58
CA SER A 147 -12.13 -11.38 -2.90
C SER A 147 -13.28 -10.74 -2.10
N GLU A 148 -14.51 -11.24 -2.22
CA GLU A 148 -15.65 -10.83 -1.39
C GLU A 148 -15.43 -11.11 0.11
N GLU A 149 -14.75 -12.20 0.45
CA GLU A 149 -14.41 -12.52 1.85
C GLU A 149 -13.48 -11.46 2.46
N LEU A 150 -12.62 -10.86 1.64
CA LEU A 150 -11.73 -9.80 2.08
C LEU A 150 -12.49 -8.51 2.43
N VAL A 151 -13.68 -8.30 1.83
CA VAL A 151 -14.52 -7.13 2.15
C VAL A 151 -15.01 -7.21 3.59
N ILE A 152 -15.37 -8.40 4.09
CA ILE A 152 -15.78 -8.60 5.48
C ILE A 152 -14.62 -8.24 6.42
N TYR A 153 -13.42 -8.73 6.10
CA TYR A 153 -12.22 -8.43 6.89
C TYR A 153 -11.91 -6.94 6.96
N ILE A 154 -11.92 -6.25 5.80
CA ILE A 154 -11.59 -4.83 5.75
C ILE A 154 -12.66 -3.96 6.44
N CYS A 155 -13.95 -4.35 6.37
CA CYS A 155 -15.01 -3.68 7.12
C CYS A 155 -14.80 -3.79 8.63
N ALA A 156 -14.40 -4.96 9.13
CA ALA A 156 -14.06 -5.15 10.53
C ALA A 156 -12.85 -4.29 10.94
N PHE A 157 -11.83 -4.23 10.09
CA PHE A 157 -10.64 -3.38 10.30
C PHE A 157 -11.01 -1.90 10.37
N ILE A 158 -11.84 -1.40 9.45
CA ILE A 158 -12.32 -0.01 9.43
C ILE A 158 -13.13 0.28 10.70
N GLY A 159 -14.04 -0.64 11.07
CA GLY A 159 -14.85 -0.50 12.29
C GLY A 159 -13.97 -0.40 13.55
N ALA A 160 -12.92 -1.21 13.64
CA ALA A 160 -11.96 -1.15 14.75
C ALA A 160 -11.20 0.19 14.78
N LEU A 161 -10.79 0.71 13.61
CA LEU A 161 -10.12 2.01 13.51
C LEU A 161 -11.05 3.18 13.90
N ILE A 162 -12.32 3.14 13.49
CA ILE A 162 -13.31 4.16 13.86
C ILE A 162 -13.57 4.12 15.37
N GLY A 163 -13.72 2.91 15.95
CA GLY A 163 -13.87 2.74 17.39
C GLY A 163 -12.66 3.24 18.18
N PHE A 164 -11.45 2.97 17.70
CA PHE A 164 -10.22 3.49 18.28
C PHE A 164 -10.13 5.02 18.15
N LEU A 165 -10.50 5.56 16.98
CA LEU A 165 -10.45 7.00 16.69
C LEU A 165 -11.33 7.81 17.63
N TRP A 166 -12.41 7.22 18.14
CA TRP A 166 -13.28 7.86 19.13
C TRP A 166 -12.52 8.33 20.39
N TYR A 167 -11.52 7.55 20.81
CA TYR A 167 -10.67 7.85 21.97
C TYR A 167 -9.33 8.48 21.59
N ASN A 168 -8.91 8.35 20.33
CA ASN A 168 -7.64 8.85 19.83
C ASN A 168 -7.77 10.21 19.12
N ALA A 169 -9.00 10.69 18.84
CA ALA A 169 -9.21 12.05 18.30
C ALA A 169 -8.79 13.12 19.32
N TYR A 170 -8.36 14.28 18.82
CA TYR A 170 -7.89 15.38 19.66
C TYR A 170 -8.97 15.89 20.63
N PRO A 171 -8.68 16.08 21.93
CA PRO A 171 -7.45 15.65 22.62
C PRO A 171 -7.45 14.14 22.93
N ALA A 172 -6.41 13.42 22.49
CA ALA A 172 -6.36 11.97 22.59
C ALA A 172 -6.28 11.47 24.04
N GLN A 173 -7.11 10.49 24.36
CA GLN A 173 -7.12 9.78 25.63
C GLN A 173 -6.32 8.48 25.59
N VAL A 174 -6.18 7.89 24.38
CA VAL A 174 -5.47 6.63 24.14
C VAL A 174 -4.52 6.80 22.96
N PHE A 175 -3.33 6.24 23.08
CA PHE A 175 -2.30 6.28 22.03
C PHE A 175 -2.02 4.87 21.51
N MET A 176 -1.76 4.77 20.22
CA MET A 176 -1.57 3.48 19.53
C MET A 176 -0.19 2.86 19.77
N GLY A 177 0.84 3.69 19.72
CA GLY A 177 2.24 3.28 19.83
C GLY A 177 2.75 2.44 18.64
N ASP A 178 4.03 2.11 18.70
CA ASP A 178 4.75 1.43 17.62
C ASP A 178 4.11 0.09 17.17
N THR A 179 3.60 -0.70 18.11
CA THR A 179 3.01 -2.01 17.80
C THR A 179 1.75 -1.88 16.97
N GLY A 180 0.86 -0.96 17.37
CA GLY A 180 -0.39 -0.73 16.65
C GLY A 180 -0.16 -0.13 15.28
N SER A 181 0.62 0.95 15.19
CA SER A 181 0.86 1.65 13.94
C SER A 181 1.60 0.80 12.90
N LEU A 182 2.60 0.00 13.32
CA LEU A 182 3.27 -0.95 12.43
C LEU A 182 2.32 -2.04 11.93
N THR A 183 1.43 -2.55 12.81
CA THR A 183 0.45 -3.57 12.45
C THR A 183 -0.57 -3.03 11.44
N ILE A 184 -1.09 -1.82 11.65
CA ILE A 184 -2.02 -1.17 10.71
C ILE A 184 -1.39 -1.03 9.33
N GLY A 185 -0.15 -0.54 9.26
CA GLY A 185 0.57 -0.43 7.99
C GLY A 185 0.82 -1.78 7.34
N GLY A 186 1.12 -2.82 8.13
CA GLY A 186 1.25 -4.19 7.66
C GLY A 186 -0.06 -4.74 7.06
N ILE A 187 -1.19 -4.54 7.74
CA ILE A 187 -2.52 -4.94 7.26
C ILE A 187 -2.85 -4.26 5.93
N ILE A 188 -2.67 -2.94 5.83
CA ILE A 188 -2.93 -2.17 4.60
C ILE A 188 -2.07 -2.70 3.45
N ALA A 189 -0.77 -2.92 3.69
CA ALA A 189 0.14 -3.43 2.67
C ALA A 189 -0.26 -4.82 2.17
N VAL A 190 -0.47 -5.76 3.09
CA VAL A 190 -0.85 -7.15 2.77
C VAL A 190 -2.18 -7.18 2.04
N PHE A 191 -3.16 -6.41 2.50
CA PHE A 191 -4.47 -6.33 1.85
C PHE A 191 -4.35 -5.84 0.40
N ALA A 192 -3.61 -4.76 0.16
CA ALA A 192 -3.40 -4.23 -1.18
C ALA A 192 -2.67 -5.22 -2.11
N ILE A 193 -1.73 -6.00 -1.57
CA ILE A 193 -1.00 -7.04 -2.32
C ILE A 193 -1.94 -8.19 -2.69
N ILE A 194 -2.79 -8.66 -1.77
CA ILE A 194 -3.73 -9.76 -2.03
C ILE A 194 -4.73 -9.41 -3.13
N ILE A 195 -5.17 -8.16 -3.20
CA ILE A 195 -6.07 -7.69 -4.25
C ILE A 195 -5.35 -7.18 -5.51
N HIS A 196 -4.04 -7.42 -5.63
CA HIS A 196 -3.19 -6.98 -6.75
C HIS A 196 -3.28 -5.47 -7.05
N LYS A 197 -3.25 -4.64 -5.99
CA LYS A 197 -3.32 -3.17 -6.05
C LYS A 197 -2.12 -2.49 -5.39
N GLU A 198 -1.00 -3.20 -5.25
CA GLU A 198 0.19 -2.69 -4.57
C GLU A 198 0.80 -1.46 -5.26
N LEU A 199 0.67 -1.33 -6.57
CA LEU A 199 1.15 -0.15 -7.31
C LEU A 199 0.27 1.10 -7.11
N LEU A 200 -0.93 0.95 -6.53
CA LEU A 200 -1.77 2.08 -6.11
C LEU A 200 -1.37 2.62 -4.74
N ILE A 201 -0.61 1.89 -3.95
CA ILE A 201 -0.20 2.28 -2.59
C ILE A 201 0.45 3.66 -2.53
N PRO A 202 1.36 4.07 -3.43
CA PRO A 202 1.92 5.42 -3.38
C PRO A 202 0.88 6.54 -3.44
N ILE A 203 -0.25 6.29 -4.11
CA ILE A 203 -1.37 7.23 -4.20
C ILE A 203 -2.25 7.12 -2.95
N LEU A 204 -2.69 5.91 -2.60
CA LEU A 204 -3.57 5.65 -1.46
C LEU A 204 -2.93 6.04 -0.13
N CYS A 205 -1.66 5.69 0.05
CA CYS A 205 -0.86 6.01 1.22
C CYS A 205 -0.02 7.28 1.01
N GLY A 206 -0.48 8.23 0.20
CA GLY A 206 0.27 9.45 -0.14
C GLY A 206 0.72 10.24 1.09
N VAL A 207 -0.09 10.31 2.14
CA VAL A 207 0.28 10.94 3.41
C VAL A 207 1.45 10.20 4.06
N PHE A 208 1.42 8.87 4.15
CA PHE A 208 2.52 8.07 4.67
C PHE A 208 3.80 8.26 3.85
N LEU A 209 3.65 8.33 2.53
CA LEU A 209 4.78 8.57 1.63
C LEU A 209 5.43 9.93 1.86
N VAL A 210 4.63 11.00 1.99
CA VAL A 210 5.12 12.37 2.24
C VAL A 210 5.85 12.45 3.58
N GLU A 211 5.29 11.83 4.65
CA GLU A 211 5.94 11.76 5.96
C GLU A 211 7.31 11.06 5.88
N ASN A 212 7.37 9.88 5.24
CA ASN A 212 8.62 9.16 5.03
C ASN A 212 9.64 9.97 4.23
N LEU A 213 9.21 10.55 3.10
CA LEU A 213 10.09 11.35 2.24
C LEU A 213 10.66 12.57 2.97
N SER A 214 9.86 13.22 3.82
CA SER A 214 10.32 14.36 4.62
C SER A 214 11.51 13.99 5.52
N VAL A 215 11.44 12.80 6.16
CA VAL A 215 12.52 12.29 7.02
C VAL A 215 13.77 11.92 6.19
N ILE A 216 13.57 11.25 5.04
CA ILE A 216 14.68 10.86 4.16
C ILE A 216 15.37 12.10 3.62
N LEU A 217 14.62 13.09 3.10
CA LEU A 217 15.15 14.34 2.57
C LEU A 217 15.92 15.12 3.64
N GLN A 218 15.37 15.23 4.84
CA GLN A 218 16.04 15.89 5.97
C GLN A 218 17.37 15.23 6.29
N ARG A 219 17.40 13.89 6.39
CA ARG A 219 18.63 13.14 6.70
C ARG A 219 19.67 13.29 5.60
N PHE A 220 19.24 13.22 4.34
CA PHE A 220 20.11 13.37 3.18
C PHE A 220 20.70 14.78 3.12
N TYR A 221 19.86 15.82 3.23
CA TYR A 221 20.29 17.22 3.24
C TYR A 221 21.25 17.52 4.38
N TYR A 222 20.95 17.08 5.60
CA TYR A 222 21.82 17.24 6.75
C TYR A 222 23.18 16.55 6.57
N LYS A 223 23.20 15.34 5.98
CA LYS A 223 24.44 14.59 5.72
C LYS A 223 25.33 15.32 4.70
N ILE A 224 24.75 15.89 3.65
CA ILE A 224 25.48 16.69 2.65
C ILE A 224 26.00 17.97 3.28
N GLY A 225 25.16 18.70 4.02
CA GLY A 225 25.54 19.93 4.69
C GLY A 225 26.70 19.70 5.67
N LYS A 226 26.63 18.62 6.46
CA LYS A 226 27.72 18.24 7.39
C LYS A 226 29.04 18.01 6.67
N ARG A 227 29.04 17.40 5.46
CA ARG A 227 30.24 17.20 4.64
C ARG A 227 30.82 18.53 4.14
N LYS A 228 29.96 19.55 3.93
CA LYS A 228 30.38 20.91 3.49
C LYS A 228 30.64 21.87 4.65
N GLY A 229 30.65 21.41 5.90
CA GLY A 229 30.85 22.23 7.09
C GLY A 229 29.65 23.06 7.54
N VAL A 230 28.51 22.96 6.86
CA VAL A 230 27.29 23.71 7.14
C VAL A 230 26.22 22.78 7.69
N LYS A 231 25.84 22.97 8.97
CA LYS A 231 24.79 22.19 9.63
C LYS A 231 23.42 22.86 9.44
N GLN A 232 22.89 22.85 8.23
CA GLN A 232 21.56 23.38 7.95
C GLN A 232 20.50 22.27 7.96
N ARG A 233 19.28 22.62 8.40
CA ARG A 233 18.10 21.76 8.35
C ARG A 233 17.15 22.26 7.27
N LEU A 234 16.56 21.34 6.49
CA LEU A 234 15.54 21.67 5.49
C LEU A 234 14.20 21.99 6.16
N PHE A 235 13.79 21.14 7.11
CA PHE A 235 12.61 21.32 7.94
C PHE A 235 13.00 21.65 9.38
N LYS A 236 12.20 22.44 10.10
CA LYS A 236 12.41 22.74 11.53
C LYS A 236 12.45 21.46 12.37
N ARG A 237 11.48 20.55 12.10
CA ARG A 237 11.40 19.19 12.65
C ARG A 237 10.94 18.23 11.57
N THR A 238 11.13 16.94 11.77
CA THR A 238 10.64 15.84 10.92
C THR A 238 10.12 14.71 11.82
N PRO A 239 9.06 14.04 11.40
CA PRO A 239 8.33 14.11 10.10
C PRO A 239 7.65 15.47 9.83
N ILE A 240 7.06 15.65 8.62
CA ILE A 240 6.58 16.96 8.15
C ILE A 240 5.44 17.54 9.01
N HIS A 241 4.59 16.71 9.62
CA HIS A 241 3.56 17.18 10.56
C HIS A 241 4.16 17.95 11.74
N ASP A 242 5.33 17.54 12.26
CA ASP A 242 6.03 18.23 13.32
C ASP A 242 6.60 19.59 12.88
N HIS A 243 6.93 19.73 11.58
CA HIS A 243 7.31 21.01 11.02
C HIS A 243 6.17 22.02 11.10
N PHE A 244 4.96 21.62 10.70
CA PHE A 244 3.77 22.48 10.76
C PHE A 244 3.37 22.80 12.20
N ARG A 245 3.34 21.81 13.09
CA ARG A 245 3.06 22.00 14.51
C ARG A 245 4.01 23.03 15.16
N THR A 246 5.30 22.90 14.91
CA THR A 246 6.30 23.85 15.43
C THR A 246 6.20 25.23 14.79
N SER A 247 5.72 25.33 13.54
CA SER A 247 5.51 26.62 12.87
C SER A 247 4.28 27.34 13.38
N MET A 248 3.19 26.62 13.69
CA MET A 248 1.95 27.18 14.25
C MET A 248 2.12 27.66 15.69
N SER A 249 2.88 26.93 16.52
CA SER A 249 3.15 27.34 17.91
C SER A 249 3.98 28.62 18.04
N LEU A 250 4.61 29.08 16.97
CA LEU A 250 5.34 30.36 16.92
C LEU A 250 4.44 31.53 16.48
N VAL A 251 3.19 31.26 16.09
CA VAL A 251 2.20 32.25 15.62
C VAL A 251 1.20 32.62 16.73
N GLU A 252 1.19 31.92 17.88
CA GLU A 252 0.38 32.37 19.02
C GLU A 252 0.97 33.66 19.58
N PRO A 253 0.21 34.79 19.53
CA PRO A 253 0.62 36.01 20.21
C PRO A 253 0.60 35.77 21.71
N GLY A 254 1.68 36.11 22.39
CA GLY A 254 1.76 36.17 23.85
C GLY A 254 0.78 37.18 24.44
#